data_4e32fde501693ca6ecb73ab9a57e7e39
#
_entry.id   4e32fde501693ca6ecb73ab9a57e7e39
#
_cell.length_a   1.000
_cell.length_b   1.000
_cell.length_c   1.000
_cell.angle_alpha   90.00
_cell.angle_beta   90.00
_cell.angle_gamma   90.00
#
_symmetry.space_group_name_H-M   'P 1'
#
loop_
_entity.id
_entity.type
_entity.pdbx_description
1 polymer ?
#
loop_
_entity_poly.entity_id
_entity_poly.type
_entity_poly.pdbx_seq_one_letter_code
_entity_poly.pdbx_strand_id
1 'polypeptide(L)'
;MTDEELQKLVQHVSIESFHLPFRHQAVFNPRLRTTGGRYLLSSHCLEFNKHQLLHFGIEEFIKIIKHELCHYHLHLGGGGYKHRDSDFKKLLRQVGGSRYCGAIPGMGNSSVLQYIYHCRRCGASFIRRRRLDTRRYVCAACGGKIQLMKREKRAERNDRENEQKG
;
A
#
# COMPACT_ATOMS: atom_id res chain seq x y z
N MET A 1 -5.77 6.56 -20.73
CA MET A 1 -4.39 7.06 -20.50
C MET A 1 -3.40 5.99 -20.86
N THR A 2 -2.48 6.28 -21.76
CA THR A 2 -1.33 5.46 -22.16
C THR A 2 -0.12 5.77 -21.27
N ASP A 3 1.00 5.03 -21.41
CA ASP A 3 2.24 5.33 -20.67
C ASP A 3 2.85 6.66 -21.11
N GLU A 4 2.71 7.04 -22.38
CA GLU A 4 3.15 8.35 -22.90
C GLU A 4 2.36 9.52 -22.30
N GLU A 5 1.04 9.36 -22.18
CA GLU A 5 0.20 10.36 -21.51
C GLU A 5 0.51 10.45 -20.02
N LEU A 6 0.78 9.31 -19.38
CA LEU A 6 1.22 9.25 -17.98
C LEU A 6 2.57 9.96 -17.80
N GLN A 7 3.52 9.71 -18.69
CA GLN A 7 4.85 10.36 -18.65
C GLN A 7 4.71 11.88 -18.69
N LYS A 8 3.91 12.39 -19.63
CA LYS A 8 3.65 13.84 -19.76
C LYS A 8 2.97 14.41 -18.52
N LEU A 9 1.99 13.69 -17.97
CA LEU A 9 1.30 14.10 -16.75
C LEU A 9 2.26 14.17 -15.55
N VAL A 10 3.11 13.16 -15.37
CA VAL A 10 4.10 13.14 -14.28
C VAL A 10 5.11 14.28 -14.41
N GLN A 11 5.59 14.54 -15.63
CA GLN A 11 6.47 15.67 -15.92
C GLN A 11 5.80 17.01 -15.62
N HIS A 12 4.56 17.19 -16.03
CA HIS A 12 3.78 18.40 -15.74
C HIS A 12 3.58 18.60 -14.24
N VAL A 13 3.12 17.56 -13.51
CA VAL A 13 2.93 17.62 -12.05
C VAL A 13 4.25 17.91 -11.33
N SER A 14 5.37 17.40 -11.83
CA SER A 14 6.70 17.66 -11.27
C SER A 14 7.08 19.13 -11.37
N ILE A 15 6.90 19.74 -12.53
CA ILE A 15 7.18 21.19 -12.73
C ILE A 15 6.23 22.04 -11.89
N GLU A 16 4.93 21.79 -11.96
CA GLU A 16 3.90 22.61 -11.29
C GLU A 16 3.99 22.55 -9.76
N SER A 17 4.28 21.36 -9.20
CA SER A 17 4.22 21.19 -7.75
C SER A 17 5.58 21.23 -7.05
N PHE A 18 6.67 20.94 -7.75
CA PHE A 18 8.01 20.85 -7.17
C PHE A 18 8.99 21.86 -7.78
N HIS A 19 8.64 22.50 -8.89
CA HIS A 19 9.51 23.37 -9.69
C HIS A 19 10.80 22.70 -10.15
N LEU A 20 10.75 21.37 -10.29
CA LEU A 20 11.85 20.50 -10.66
C LEU A 20 11.43 19.55 -11.78
N PRO A 21 12.29 19.28 -12.77
CA PRO A 21 11.96 18.37 -13.86
C PRO A 21 12.03 16.90 -13.41
N PHE A 22 11.03 16.10 -13.82
CA PHE A 22 11.12 14.64 -13.77
C PHE A 22 11.81 14.14 -15.04
N ARG A 23 12.97 13.47 -14.90
CA ARG A 23 13.86 13.10 -16.01
C ARG A 23 13.91 11.61 -16.33
N HIS A 24 13.22 10.79 -15.55
CA HIS A 24 13.20 9.34 -15.71
C HIS A 24 11.87 8.86 -16.28
N GLN A 25 11.61 7.56 -16.24
CA GLN A 25 10.39 6.97 -16.79
C GLN A 25 9.28 6.87 -15.77
N ALA A 26 8.05 7.11 -16.22
CA ALA A 26 6.83 6.82 -15.50
C ALA A 26 5.97 5.85 -16.34
N VAL A 27 5.59 4.71 -15.77
CA VAL A 27 4.84 3.66 -16.48
C VAL A 27 3.73 3.10 -15.61
N PHE A 28 2.71 2.53 -16.24
CA PHE A 28 1.74 1.71 -15.54
C PHE A 28 2.28 0.29 -15.31
N ASN A 29 2.18 -0.20 -14.08
CA ASN A 29 2.55 -1.57 -13.75
C ASN A 29 1.32 -2.39 -13.35
N PRO A 30 0.87 -3.36 -14.20
CA PRO A 30 -0.32 -4.17 -13.94
C PRO A 30 -0.18 -5.11 -12.74
N ARG A 31 1.04 -5.29 -12.22
CA ARG A 31 1.29 -6.10 -11.02
C ARG A 31 1.00 -5.35 -9.71
N LEU A 32 0.87 -4.02 -9.75
CA LEU A 32 0.47 -3.23 -8.59
C LEU A 32 -1.03 -3.42 -8.33
N ARG A 33 -1.37 -4.02 -7.20
CA ARG A 33 -2.75 -4.33 -6.83
C ARG A 33 -3.23 -3.56 -5.60
N THR A 34 -2.37 -3.39 -4.61
CA THR A 34 -2.72 -2.81 -3.30
C THR A 34 -2.07 -1.45 -3.04
N THR A 35 -1.10 -1.06 -3.87
CA THR A 35 -0.41 0.24 -3.79
C THR A 35 -0.81 1.12 -4.96
N GLY A 36 -0.81 2.44 -4.75
CA GLY A 36 -1.13 3.42 -5.79
C GLY A 36 0.00 3.61 -6.80
N GLY A 37 1.22 3.59 -6.29
CA GLY A 37 2.45 3.71 -7.06
C GLY A 37 3.65 3.17 -6.29
N ARG A 38 4.83 3.30 -6.89
CA ARG A 38 6.12 3.06 -6.23
C ARG A 38 7.25 3.76 -6.97
N TYR A 39 8.21 4.24 -6.24
CA TYR A 39 9.48 4.73 -6.73
C TYR A 39 10.55 3.63 -6.66
N LEU A 40 11.26 3.40 -7.77
CA LEU A 40 12.34 2.41 -7.87
C LEU A 40 13.70 3.09 -7.67
N LEU A 41 14.40 2.76 -6.58
CA LEU A 41 15.66 3.43 -6.20
C LEU A 41 16.79 3.21 -7.21
N SER A 42 16.85 2.05 -7.86
CA SER A 42 17.94 1.70 -8.78
C SER A 42 17.83 2.33 -10.17
N SER A 43 16.61 2.48 -10.68
CA SER A 43 16.34 3.02 -12.01
C SER A 43 15.77 4.43 -11.99
N HIS A 44 15.41 4.92 -10.82
CA HIS A 44 14.67 6.18 -10.61
C HIS A 44 13.33 6.27 -11.35
N CYS A 45 12.80 5.12 -11.81
CA CYS A 45 11.50 5.05 -12.45
C CYS A 45 10.36 5.14 -11.44
N LEU A 46 9.24 5.69 -11.89
CA LEU A 46 7.98 5.68 -11.17
C LEU A 46 7.03 4.68 -11.82
N GLU A 47 6.45 3.81 -11.04
CA GLU A 47 5.44 2.87 -11.50
C GLU A 47 4.11 3.16 -10.82
N PHE A 48 3.03 3.11 -11.59
CA PHE A 48 1.68 3.46 -11.12
C PHE A 48 0.68 2.34 -11.36
N ASN A 49 -0.30 2.27 -10.46
CA ASN A 49 -1.43 1.36 -10.59
C ASN A 49 -2.55 2.05 -11.39
N LYS A 50 -2.77 1.60 -12.64
CA LYS A 50 -3.81 2.15 -13.51
C LYS A 50 -5.22 2.07 -12.92
N HIS A 51 -5.48 1.06 -12.09
CA HIS A 51 -6.78 0.91 -11.46
C HIS A 51 -7.11 2.02 -10.45
N GLN A 52 -6.10 2.69 -9.86
CA GLN A 52 -6.33 3.85 -9.01
C GLN A 52 -6.91 5.01 -9.82
N LEU A 53 -6.35 5.28 -11.00
CA LEU A 53 -6.89 6.27 -11.92
C LEU A 53 -8.31 5.94 -12.37
N LEU A 54 -8.57 4.68 -12.75
CA LEU A 54 -9.87 4.24 -13.25
C LEU A 54 -10.97 4.28 -12.17
N HIS A 55 -10.62 4.02 -10.92
CA HIS A 55 -11.58 3.90 -9.83
C HIS A 55 -11.83 5.23 -9.10
N PHE A 56 -10.78 6.01 -8.85
CA PHE A 56 -10.86 7.24 -8.05
C PHE A 56 -10.73 8.54 -8.88
N GLY A 57 -10.47 8.43 -10.17
CA GLY A 57 -10.34 9.58 -11.05
C GLY A 57 -8.98 10.27 -11.01
N ILE A 58 -8.86 11.31 -11.83
CA ILE A 58 -7.59 11.99 -12.09
C ILE A 58 -7.08 12.79 -10.87
N GLU A 59 -7.96 13.40 -10.11
CA GLU A 59 -7.58 14.24 -8.96
C GLU A 59 -6.90 13.44 -7.87
N GLU A 60 -7.47 12.29 -7.50
CA GLU A 60 -6.85 11.38 -6.51
C GLU A 60 -5.57 10.74 -7.07
N PHE A 61 -5.54 10.46 -8.36
CA PHE A 61 -4.35 9.92 -9.01
C PHE A 61 -3.19 10.92 -9.02
N ILE A 62 -3.44 12.21 -9.21
CA ILE A 62 -2.43 13.27 -9.10
C ILE A 62 -1.83 13.32 -7.68
N LYS A 63 -2.62 13.09 -6.63
CA LYS A 63 -2.10 13.03 -5.25
C LYS A 63 -1.13 11.86 -5.05
N ILE A 64 -1.37 10.73 -5.74
CA ILE A 64 -0.45 9.58 -5.76
C ILE A 64 0.82 9.93 -6.53
N ILE A 65 0.71 10.58 -7.70
CA ILE A 65 1.87 11.06 -8.47
C ILE A 65 2.75 11.97 -7.60
N LYS A 66 2.17 12.93 -6.89
CA LYS A 66 2.89 13.81 -5.97
C LYS A 66 3.59 13.05 -4.86
N HIS A 67 3.00 11.97 -4.35
CA HIS A 67 3.62 11.10 -3.35
C HIS A 67 4.91 10.44 -3.87
N GLU A 68 4.85 9.84 -5.04
CA GLU A 68 6.02 9.17 -5.64
C GLU A 68 7.10 10.19 -6.08
N LEU A 69 6.68 11.37 -6.53
CA LEU A 69 7.61 12.47 -6.82
C LEU A 69 8.30 13.02 -5.56
N CYS A 70 7.66 13.00 -4.39
CA CYS A 70 8.34 13.32 -3.12
C CYS A 70 9.51 12.35 -2.86
N HIS A 71 9.29 11.04 -3.04
CA HIS A 71 10.38 10.06 -2.92
C HIS A 71 11.50 10.35 -3.93
N TYR A 72 11.13 10.58 -5.18
CA TYR A 72 12.05 10.84 -6.28
C TYR A 72 12.92 12.07 -6.03
N HIS A 73 12.32 13.23 -5.81
CA HIS A 73 13.07 14.50 -5.65
C HIS A 73 13.91 14.54 -4.39
N LEU A 74 13.40 14.03 -3.27
CA LEU A 74 14.16 13.96 -2.03
C LEU A 74 15.35 12.99 -2.14
N HIS A 75 15.16 11.83 -2.75
CA HIS A 75 16.24 10.87 -2.93
C HIS A 75 17.36 11.45 -3.80
N LEU A 76 17.02 12.05 -4.95
CA LEU A 76 18.03 12.67 -5.85
C LEU A 76 18.67 13.92 -5.24
N GLY A 77 17.95 14.65 -4.40
CA GLY A 77 18.45 15.80 -3.66
C GLY A 77 19.23 15.47 -2.39
N GLY A 78 19.40 14.19 -2.04
CA GLY A 78 20.10 13.74 -0.83
C GLY A 78 19.33 13.96 0.46
N GLY A 79 18.03 14.26 0.40
CA GLY A 79 17.16 14.44 1.56
C GLY A 79 16.55 13.16 2.11
N GLY A 80 15.86 13.26 3.23
CA GLY A 80 15.14 12.16 3.86
C GLY A 80 13.88 11.78 3.07
N TYR A 81 13.98 10.75 2.24
CA TYR A 81 12.94 10.35 1.29
C TYR A 81 11.99 9.26 1.77
N LYS A 82 12.19 8.67 2.96
CA LYS A 82 11.33 7.60 3.49
C LYS A 82 10.11 8.18 4.19
N HIS A 83 9.00 7.46 4.22
CA HIS A 83 7.76 7.90 4.89
C HIS A 83 7.91 8.34 6.36
N ARG A 84 8.93 7.84 7.05
CA ARG A 84 9.24 8.20 8.44
C ARG A 84 9.99 9.52 8.56
N ASP A 85 10.68 9.94 7.50
CA ASP A 85 11.57 11.10 7.52
C ASP A 85 10.78 12.41 7.55
N SER A 86 11.33 13.42 8.24
CA SER A 86 10.72 14.74 8.39
C SER A 86 10.55 15.46 7.06
N ASP A 87 11.60 15.37 6.20
CA ASP A 87 11.64 16.04 4.91
C ASP A 87 10.52 15.54 3.99
N PHE A 88 10.32 14.20 3.97
CA PHE A 88 9.23 13.59 3.21
C PHE A 88 7.86 14.10 3.69
N LYS A 89 7.61 14.09 4.99
CA LYS A 89 6.33 14.54 5.56
C LYS A 89 6.06 16.02 5.30
N LYS A 90 7.10 16.85 5.37
CA LYS A 90 7.02 18.29 5.11
C LYS A 90 6.69 18.53 3.62
N LEU A 91 7.48 17.95 2.71
CA LEU A 91 7.30 18.14 1.28
C LEU A 91 5.95 17.60 0.80
N LEU A 92 5.54 16.40 1.25
CA LEU A 92 4.25 15.81 0.89
C LEU A 92 3.07 16.71 1.26
N ARG A 93 3.13 17.36 2.42
CA ARG A 93 2.11 18.33 2.87
C ARG A 93 2.11 19.58 2.01
N GLN A 94 3.29 20.11 1.66
CA GLN A 94 3.44 21.32 0.85
C GLN A 94 2.83 21.12 -0.55
N VAL A 95 3.07 19.99 -1.19
CA VAL A 95 2.57 19.73 -2.54
C VAL A 95 1.13 19.18 -2.57
N GLY A 96 0.52 18.92 -1.42
CA GLY A 96 -0.82 18.35 -1.34
C GLY A 96 -0.89 16.90 -1.84
N GLY A 97 0.15 16.11 -1.63
CA GLY A 97 0.17 14.69 -1.95
C GLY A 97 -0.55 13.85 -0.88
N SER A 98 -1.07 12.68 -1.27
CA SER A 98 -1.72 11.75 -0.33
C SER A 98 -0.71 10.78 0.28
N ARG A 99 -0.80 10.58 1.60
CA ARG A 99 0.02 9.56 2.28
C ARG A 99 -0.46 8.14 1.99
N TYR A 100 -1.72 7.96 1.70
CA TYR A 100 -2.37 6.67 1.46
C TYR A 100 -3.22 6.73 0.19
N CYS A 101 -3.19 5.69 -0.60
CA CYS A 101 -4.13 5.50 -1.69
C CYS A 101 -5.38 4.78 -1.18
N GLY A 102 -6.52 5.04 -1.81
CA GLY A 102 -7.76 4.33 -1.54
C GLY A 102 -7.64 2.83 -1.81
N ALA A 103 -8.27 2.01 -0.99
CA ALA A 103 -8.39 0.58 -1.26
C ALA A 103 -9.44 0.34 -2.35
N ILE A 104 -9.03 -0.30 -3.44
CA ILE A 104 -9.96 -0.66 -4.53
C ILE A 104 -10.70 -1.94 -4.13
N PRO A 105 -12.04 -1.93 -4.08
CA PRO A 105 -12.83 -3.12 -3.79
C PRO A 105 -12.48 -4.27 -4.76
N GLY A 106 -12.27 -5.48 -4.24
CA GLY A 106 -11.94 -6.67 -5.04
C GLY A 106 -10.50 -6.76 -5.54
N MET A 107 -9.67 -5.70 -5.40
CA MET A 107 -8.26 -5.74 -5.81
C MET A 107 -7.27 -6.01 -4.67
N GLY A 108 -7.72 -6.02 -3.44
CA GLY A 108 -6.92 -6.46 -2.30
C GLY A 108 -6.53 -7.93 -2.42
N ASN A 109 -5.57 -8.38 -1.61
CA ASN A 109 -5.31 -9.81 -1.47
C ASN A 109 -6.58 -10.49 -0.96
N SER A 110 -7.43 -10.96 -1.88
CA SER A 110 -8.73 -11.57 -1.64
C SER A 110 -8.67 -12.88 -0.85
N SER A 111 -7.49 -13.38 -0.58
CA SER A 111 -7.29 -14.55 0.28
C SER A 111 -6.29 -14.25 1.37
N VAL A 112 -6.71 -13.54 2.41
CA VAL A 112 -5.89 -13.47 3.63
C VAL A 112 -5.87 -14.84 4.26
N LEU A 113 -4.76 -15.53 4.04
CA LEU A 113 -4.50 -16.80 4.68
C LEU A 113 -4.52 -16.59 6.19
N GLN A 114 -5.35 -17.33 6.89
CA GLN A 114 -5.46 -17.31 8.35
C GLN A 114 -4.93 -18.62 8.93
N TYR A 115 -4.21 -18.47 10.02
CA TYR A 115 -3.68 -19.57 10.81
C TYR A 115 -4.40 -19.56 12.15
N ILE A 116 -5.12 -20.62 12.45
CA ILE A 116 -5.85 -20.80 13.71
C ILE A 116 -4.99 -21.63 14.64
N TYR A 117 -4.69 -21.06 15.80
CA TYR A 117 -3.90 -21.70 16.85
C TYR A 117 -4.77 -21.98 18.07
N HIS A 118 -4.40 -23.03 18.79
CA HIS A 118 -5.02 -23.45 20.03
C HIS A 118 -3.94 -23.64 21.10
N CYS A 119 -4.23 -23.19 22.32
CA CYS A 119 -3.36 -23.43 23.47
C CYS A 119 -3.67 -24.78 24.10
N ARG A 120 -2.64 -25.63 24.20
CA ARG A 120 -2.78 -26.97 24.82
C ARG A 120 -3.07 -26.93 26.31
N ARG A 121 -2.82 -25.81 27.00
CA ARG A 121 -2.99 -25.69 28.45
C ARG A 121 -4.32 -25.10 28.85
N CYS A 122 -4.71 -23.95 28.28
CA CYS A 122 -5.91 -23.22 28.68
C CYS A 122 -7.05 -23.26 27.66
N GLY A 123 -6.91 -23.95 26.54
CA GLY A 123 -7.94 -24.05 25.52
C GLY A 123 -8.15 -22.79 24.65
N ALA A 124 -7.45 -21.68 24.92
CA ALA A 124 -7.63 -20.45 24.17
C ALA A 124 -7.28 -20.63 22.70
N SER A 125 -8.18 -20.20 21.81
CA SER A 125 -7.98 -20.17 20.38
C SER A 125 -7.75 -18.76 19.88
N PHE A 126 -6.86 -18.57 18.90
CA PHE A 126 -6.60 -17.27 18.30
C PHE A 126 -6.15 -17.39 16.85
N ILE A 127 -6.42 -16.32 16.09
CA ILE A 127 -6.16 -16.27 14.65
C ILE A 127 -4.99 -15.35 14.37
N ARG A 128 -4.12 -15.73 13.43
CA ARG A 128 -2.99 -14.92 12.94
C ARG A 128 -2.97 -14.91 11.41
N ARG A 129 -2.55 -13.78 10.84
CA ARG A 129 -2.33 -13.63 9.39
C ARG A 129 -0.99 -14.18 8.92
N ARG A 130 -0.03 -14.32 9.85
CA ARG A 130 1.30 -14.89 9.58
C ARG A 130 1.44 -16.16 10.38
N ARG A 131 2.12 -17.14 9.80
CA ARG A 131 2.46 -18.39 10.50
C ARG A 131 3.41 -18.08 11.65
N LEU A 132 3.07 -18.55 12.85
CA LEU A 132 3.94 -18.47 14.04
C LEU A 132 4.82 -19.70 14.12
N ASP A 133 6.05 -19.51 14.56
CA ASP A 133 6.92 -20.61 15.00
C ASP A 133 6.49 -21.04 16.41
N THR A 134 5.80 -22.16 16.50
CA THR A 134 5.26 -22.69 17.77
C THR A 134 6.34 -23.18 18.76
N ARG A 135 7.63 -23.20 18.36
CA ARG A 135 8.76 -23.44 19.26
C ARG A 135 9.17 -22.16 19.99
N ARG A 136 8.98 -21.00 19.36
CA ARG A 136 9.41 -19.70 19.91
C ARG A 136 8.30 -18.95 20.62
N TYR A 137 7.03 -19.20 20.24
CA TYR A 137 5.87 -18.48 20.77
C TYR A 137 5.01 -19.38 21.66
N VAL A 138 4.54 -18.80 22.76
CA VAL A 138 3.65 -19.43 23.74
C VAL A 138 2.33 -18.68 23.83
N CYS A 139 1.35 -19.24 24.50
CA CYS A 139 0.06 -18.61 24.75
C CYS A 139 0.24 -17.36 25.62
N ALA A 140 -0.25 -16.20 25.16
CA ALA A 140 -0.16 -14.95 25.90
C ALA A 140 -0.97 -14.94 27.20
N ALA A 141 -2.02 -15.77 27.30
CA ALA A 141 -2.89 -15.84 28.48
C ALA A 141 -2.29 -16.72 29.61
N CYS A 142 -1.56 -17.79 29.28
CA CYS A 142 -1.12 -18.76 30.31
C CYS A 142 0.29 -19.30 30.16
N GLY A 143 1.07 -18.84 29.16
CA GLY A 143 2.41 -19.33 28.87
C GLY A 143 2.47 -20.75 28.30
N GLY A 144 1.33 -21.41 28.07
CA GLY A 144 1.27 -22.79 27.59
C GLY A 144 1.69 -22.94 26.12
N LYS A 145 2.10 -24.16 25.73
CA LYS A 145 2.44 -24.46 24.33
C LYS A 145 1.22 -24.29 23.42
N ILE A 146 1.45 -23.67 22.26
CA ILE A 146 0.45 -23.48 21.21
C ILE A 146 0.68 -24.44 20.07
N GLN A 147 -0.41 -24.84 19.41
CA GLN A 147 -0.34 -25.66 18.19
C GLN A 147 -1.20 -25.04 17.09
N LEU A 148 -0.76 -25.24 15.83
CA LEU A 148 -1.53 -24.88 14.66
C LEU A 148 -2.65 -25.91 14.47
N MET A 149 -3.89 -25.46 14.49
CA MET A 149 -5.08 -26.31 14.28
C MET A 149 -5.48 -26.31 12.80
N LYS A 150 -5.54 -25.14 12.19
CA LYS A 150 -6.08 -24.98 10.84
C LYS A 150 -5.38 -23.86 10.09
N ARG A 151 -5.26 -24.05 8.78
CA ARG A 151 -4.87 -23.04 7.81
C ARG A 151 -6.01 -22.89 6.82
N GLU A 152 -6.62 -21.73 6.78
CA GLU A 152 -7.73 -21.47 5.88
C GLU A 152 -7.61 -20.11 5.17
N LYS A 153 -8.23 -20.00 4.01
CA LYS A 153 -8.42 -18.72 3.34
C LYS A 153 -9.69 -18.10 3.90
N ARG A 154 -9.62 -16.86 4.39
CA ARG A 154 -10.82 -16.14 4.79
C ARG A 154 -11.69 -15.90 3.56
N ALA A 155 -12.93 -16.37 3.56
CA ALA A 155 -13.92 -15.96 2.57
C ALA A 155 -14.18 -14.45 2.70
N GLU A 156 -14.36 -13.76 1.59
CA GLU A 156 -14.78 -12.35 1.59
C GLU A 156 -16.11 -12.24 2.31
N ARG A 157 -16.21 -11.32 3.26
CA ARG A 157 -17.52 -10.91 3.75
C ARG A 157 -18.21 -10.18 2.62
N ASN A 158 -19.33 -10.70 2.15
CA ASN A 158 -20.28 -9.94 1.35
C ASN A 158 -20.91 -8.88 2.28
N ASP A 159 -20.39 -7.64 2.23
CA ASP A 159 -20.98 -6.48 2.93
C ASP A 159 -22.25 -5.98 2.20
N ARG A 160 -23.10 -6.89 1.70
CA ARG A 160 -24.35 -6.56 1.00
C ARG A 160 -25.60 -6.60 1.89
N GLU A 161 -25.48 -6.72 3.20
CA GLU A 161 -26.65 -6.86 4.08
C GLU A 161 -26.88 -5.69 5.06
N ASN A 162 -26.47 -4.46 4.75
CA ASN A 162 -26.75 -3.34 5.65
C ASN A 162 -27.44 -2.11 5.03
N GLU A 163 -28.11 -2.26 3.89
CA GLU A 163 -28.93 -1.16 3.30
C GLU A 163 -30.44 -1.38 3.35
N GLN A 164 -30.92 -2.28 4.22
CA GLN A 164 -32.36 -2.42 4.44
C GLN A 164 -32.70 -2.47 5.92
N LYS A 165 -32.43 -1.39 6.65
CA LYS A 165 -33.20 -1.06 7.91
C LYS A 165 -32.80 0.35 8.35
N GLY A 166 -33.66 1.32 8.02
CA GLY A 166 -33.61 2.65 8.57
C GLY A 166 -34.25 3.67 7.66
#